data_d06388aa92987db22ecf38df9cded93a
#
_entry.id   d06388aa92987db22ecf38df9cded93a
#
_cell.length_a   1.000
_cell.length_b   1.000
_cell.length_c   1.000
_cell.angle_alpha   90.00
_cell.angle_beta   90.00
_cell.angle_gamma   90.00
#
_symmetry.space_group_name_H-M   'P 1'
#
loop_
_entity.id
_entity.type
_entity.pdbx_description
1 polymer ?
#
loop_
_entity_poly.entity_id
_entity_poly.type
_entity_poly.pdbx_seq_one_letter_code
_entity_poly.pdbx_strand_id
1 'polypeptide(L)'
;MKVSYHGHSVVLVEAKGKKIIIDPFITGNGTTDLKADEVEVDVILLTHGHNDHVGDTVELAKRNDALVIAPFELAAYLGWQGVNTHPLHIGGAHEFDFGTVKLTQAFHGSAFTIEEEQKIIYTGMPAGILLTTEGKTIFHAGDTALFGDMKVIGERNTIDLAFLPIGDNFTMGPDDAAVAAEWLQAKRVVPIHYNTFPLIKQDGKQFAEQLPGKKGLALEVGESIEL
;
A
#
# COMPACT_ATOMS: atom_id res chain seq x y z
N MET A 1 10.10 -8.08 12.77
CA MET A 1 9.07 -7.88 11.75
C MET A 1 9.71 -8.00 10.37
N LYS A 2 9.21 -8.93 9.55
CA LYS A 2 9.71 -9.13 8.18
C LYS A 2 8.78 -8.44 7.19
N VAL A 3 9.34 -7.72 6.22
CA VAL A 3 8.58 -6.98 5.21
C VAL A 3 9.13 -7.32 3.84
N SER A 4 8.29 -7.70 2.90
CA SER A 4 8.67 -8.04 1.52
C SER A 4 7.86 -7.28 0.48
N TYR A 5 8.51 -7.00 -0.65
CA TYR A 5 7.92 -6.32 -1.80
C TYR A 5 7.62 -7.34 -2.91
N HIS A 6 6.42 -7.28 -3.49
CA HIS A 6 5.94 -8.28 -4.45
C HIS A 6 5.47 -7.69 -5.78
N GLY A 7 6.03 -6.55 -6.16
CA GLY A 7 5.70 -5.86 -7.41
C GLY A 7 4.50 -4.91 -7.28
N HIS A 8 4.46 -3.90 -8.12
CA HIS A 8 3.49 -2.81 -8.11
C HIS A 8 3.40 -2.13 -6.74
N SER A 9 2.28 -2.28 -6.03
CA SER A 9 2.06 -1.77 -4.67
C SER A 9 1.91 -2.89 -3.63
N VAL A 10 2.17 -4.13 -4.02
CA VAL A 10 1.96 -5.31 -3.17
C VAL A 10 3.07 -5.44 -2.14
N VAL A 11 2.72 -5.33 -0.87
CA VAL A 11 3.63 -5.49 0.27
C VAL A 11 3.08 -6.55 1.23
N LEU A 12 3.93 -7.50 1.63
CA LEU A 12 3.61 -8.48 2.66
C LEU A 12 4.39 -8.18 3.94
N VAL A 13 3.70 -8.19 5.07
CA VAL A 13 4.27 -7.96 6.41
C VAL A 13 3.99 -9.17 7.29
N GLU A 14 5.05 -9.76 7.84
CA GLU A 14 4.97 -10.82 8.84
C GLU A 14 5.33 -10.24 10.22
N ALA A 15 4.35 -10.14 11.11
CA ALA A 15 4.53 -9.58 12.46
C ALA A 15 3.56 -10.22 13.45
N LYS A 16 4.00 -10.43 14.70
CA LYS A 16 3.18 -11.04 15.78
C LYS A 16 2.49 -12.35 15.37
N GLY A 17 3.12 -13.15 14.51
CA GLY A 17 2.56 -14.40 14.01
C GLY A 17 1.42 -14.25 13.00
N LYS A 18 1.20 -13.05 12.47
CA LYS A 18 0.22 -12.73 11.44
C LYS A 18 0.90 -12.37 10.11
N LYS A 19 0.26 -12.76 9.02
CA LYS A 19 0.60 -12.34 7.65
C LYS A 19 -0.38 -11.28 7.19
N ILE A 20 0.13 -10.08 6.90
CA ILE A 20 -0.64 -8.91 6.52
C ILE A 20 -0.23 -8.52 5.10
N ILE A 21 -1.15 -8.49 4.15
CA ILE A 21 -0.88 -8.03 2.79
C ILE A 21 -1.50 -6.66 2.55
N ILE A 22 -0.79 -5.78 1.85
CA ILE A 22 -1.27 -4.46 1.45
C ILE A 22 -1.46 -4.45 -0.06
N ASP A 23 -2.62 -3.98 -0.52
CA ASP A 23 -2.99 -3.81 -1.93
C ASP A 23 -2.69 -5.04 -2.81
N PRO A 24 -3.38 -6.19 -2.61
CA PRO A 24 -3.02 -7.48 -3.20
C PRO A 24 -3.42 -7.60 -4.68
N PHE A 25 -2.84 -6.76 -5.54
CA PHE A 25 -2.94 -6.89 -6.98
C PHE A 25 -1.97 -7.96 -7.47
N ILE A 26 -2.44 -9.21 -7.54
CA ILE A 26 -1.65 -10.38 -7.93
C ILE A 26 -2.03 -10.83 -9.34
N THR A 27 -3.29 -11.18 -9.55
CA THR A 27 -3.80 -11.56 -10.87
C THR A 27 -3.78 -10.35 -11.81
N GLY A 28 -3.10 -10.50 -12.94
CA GLY A 28 -2.91 -9.40 -13.91
C GLY A 28 -1.66 -8.52 -13.64
N ASN A 29 -0.99 -8.70 -12.53
CA ASN A 29 0.28 -8.04 -12.23
C ASN A 29 1.44 -8.82 -12.87
N GLY A 30 1.92 -8.35 -14.02
CA GLY A 30 3.01 -9.01 -14.75
C GLY A 30 4.38 -8.98 -14.06
N THR A 31 4.50 -8.29 -12.92
CA THR A 31 5.77 -8.16 -12.17
C THR A 31 5.80 -8.95 -10.86
N THR A 32 4.66 -9.45 -10.38
CA THR A 32 4.63 -10.17 -9.09
C THR A 32 5.20 -11.59 -9.18
N ASP A 33 5.80 -12.04 -8.08
CA ASP A 33 6.23 -13.44 -7.84
C ASP A 33 5.17 -14.27 -7.11
N LEU A 34 4.07 -13.63 -6.65
CA LEU A 34 2.99 -14.30 -5.94
C LEU A 34 2.01 -14.97 -6.89
N LYS A 35 1.32 -15.98 -6.39
CA LYS A 35 0.16 -16.60 -7.04
C LYS A 35 -1.04 -16.50 -6.10
N ALA A 36 -2.14 -15.94 -6.60
CA ALA A 36 -3.30 -15.66 -5.77
C ALA A 36 -3.86 -16.90 -5.06
N ASP A 37 -3.81 -18.08 -5.69
CA ASP A 37 -4.26 -19.36 -5.12
C ASP A 37 -3.32 -19.97 -4.06
N GLU A 38 -2.07 -19.49 -3.97
CA GLU A 38 -1.07 -19.99 -3.00
C GLU A 38 -0.87 -19.05 -1.79
N VAL A 39 -1.29 -17.78 -1.88
CA VAL A 39 -1.05 -16.78 -0.84
C VAL A 39 -1.91 -17.04 0.40
N GLU A 40 -1.27 -17.18 1.55
CA GLU A 40 -1.92 -17.28 2.86
C GLU A 40 -1.77 -15.96 3.60
N VAL A 41 -2.88 -15.36 4.07
CA VAL A 41 -2.89 -14.10 4.82
C VAL A 41 -3.97 -14.10 5.90
N ASP A 42 -3.71 -13.40 7.00
CA ASP A 42 -4.68 -13.18 8.07
C ASP A 42 -5.41 -11.85 7.90
N VAL A 43 -4.73 -10.86 7.30
CA VAL A 43 -5.23 -9.48 7.19
C VAL A 43 -4.88 -8.93 5.81
N ILE A 44 -5.83 -8.20 5.25
CA ILE A 44 -5.65 -7.43 4.00
C ILE A 44 -5.89 -5.95 4.32
N LEU A 45 -4.93 -5.10 3.99
CA LEU A 45 -5.04 -3.65 4.10
C LEU A 45 -5.18 -3.06 2.71
N LEU A 46 -6.16 -2.17 2.51
CA LEU A 46 -6.36 -1.50 1.22
C LEU A 46 -6.23 0.01 1.37
N THR A 47 -5.48 0.60 0.46
CA THR A 47 -5.28 2.04 0.38
C THR A 47 -6.46 2.73 -0.30
N HIS A 48 -6.97 2.17 -1.39
CA HIS A 48 -8.07 2.73 -2.18
C HIS A 48 -8.68 1.69 -3.14
N GLY A 49 -9.71 2.08 -3.87
CA GLY A 49 -10.56 1.17 -4.62
C GLY A 49 -10.22 0.92 -6.08
N HIS A 50 -9.06 1.35 -6.59
CA HIS A 50 -8.68 1.01 -7.96
C HIS A 50 -8.40 -0.48 -8.10
N ASN A 51 -8.67 -1.03 -9.28
CA ASN A 51 -8.61 -2.46 -9.56
C ASN A 51 -7.19 -3.04 -9.35
N ASP A 52 -6.15 -2.25 -9.63
CA ASP A 52 -4.74 -2.60 -9.44
C ASP A 52 -4.23 -2.46 -7.98
N HIS A 53 -5.15 -2.23 -7.04
CA HIS A 53 -4.93 -2.27 -5.58
C HIS A 53 -5.88 -3.23 -4.89
N VAL A 54 -7.19 -3.17 -5.20
CA VAL A 54 -8.17 -4.14 -4.68
C VAL A 54 -7.83 -5.55 -5.13
N GLY A 55 -7.45 -5.72 -6.40
CA GLY A 55 -6.95 -6.97 -6.97
C GLY A 55 -7.72 -8.20 -6.49
N ASP A 56 -6.99 -9.16 -5.92
CA ASP A 56 -7.52 -10.46 -5.50
C ASP A 56 -8.11 -10.45 -4.08
N THR A 57 -8.39 -9.27 -3.50
CA THR A 57 -8.85 -9.11 -2.11
C THR A 57 -10.01 -10.03 -1.74
N VAL A 58 -11.05 -10.09 -2.57
CA VAL A 58 -12.26 -10.86 -2.24
C VAL A 58 -11.98 -12.36 -2.21
N GLU A 59 -11.20 -12.85 -3.17
CA GLU A 59 -10.80 -14.25 -3.24
C GLU A 59 -9.91 -14.64 -2.06
N LEU A 60 -8.88 -13.84 -1.81
CA LEU A 60 -7.96 -14.05 -0.69
C LEU A 60 -8.68 -14.03 0.66
N ALA A 61 -9.55 -13.03 0.88
CA ALA A 61 -10.29 -12.90 2.13
C ALA A 61 -11.21 -14.09 2.39
N LYS A 62 -11.95 -14.56 1.38
CA LYS A 62 -12.84 -15.72 1.51
C LYS A 62 -12.08 -17.02 1.75
N ARG A 63 -10.96 -17.23 1.03
CA ARG A 63 -10.19 -18.48 1.15
C ARG A 63 -9.47 -18.57 2.48
N ASN A 64 -8.95 -17.46 3.00
CA ASN A 64 -8.15 -17.42 4.22
C ASN A 64 -8.95 -17.01 5.48
N ASP A 65 -10.24 -16.70 5.36
CA ASP A 65 -11.04 -16.05 6.42
C ASP A 65 -10.36 -14.76 6.94
N ALA A 66 -9.72 -14.01 6.03
CA ALA A 66 -8.92 -12.86 6.37
C ALA A 66 -9.78 -11.62 6.63
N LEU A 67 -9.36 -10.79 7.60
CA LEU A 67 -9.97 -9.49 7.87
C LEU A 67 -9.49 -8.46 6.84
N VAL A 68 -10.43 -7.78 6.17
CA VAL A 68 -10.12 -6.67 5.24
C VAL A 68 -10.30 -5.34 5.96
N ILE A 69 -9.25 -4.53 6.02
CA ILE A 69 -9.26 -3.17 6.59
C ILE A 69 -9.09 -2.17 5.46
N ALA A 70 -10.05 -1.26 5.30
CA ALA A 70 -10.10 -0.36 4.15
C ALA A 70 -10.79 0.97 4.51
N PRO A 71 -10.69 2.02 3.65
CA PRO A 71 -11.57 3.18 3.73
C PRO A 71 -13.03 2.78 3.75
N PHE A 72 -13.86 3.55 4.47
CA PHE A 72 -15.23 3.15 4.85
C PHE A 72 -16.08 2.67 3.67
N GLU A 73 -16.14 3.43 2.58
CA GLU A 73 -16.97 3.12 1.42
C GLU A 73 -16.46 1.86 0.69
N LEU A 74 -15.13 1.70 0.61
CA LEU A 74 -14.52 0.50 0.05
C LEU A 74 -14.81 -0.73 0.91
N ALA A 75 -14.66 -0.61 2.24
CA ALA A 75 -14.99 -1.67 3.17
C ALA A 75 -16.47 -2.10 3.06
N ALA A 76 -17.39 -1.13 2.94
CA ALA A 76 -18.81 -1.42 2.74
C ALA A 76 -19.06 -2.15 1.41
N TYR A 77 -18.46 -1.69 0.32
CA TYR A 77 -18.56 -2.31 -1.00
C TYR A 77 -18.06 -3.77 -0.99
N LEU A 78 -16.92 -4.01 -0.35
CA LEU A 78 -16.35 -5.36 -0.21
C LEU A 78 -17.18 -6.24 0.74
N GLY A 79 -17.72 -5.67 1.82
CA GLY A 79 -18.61 -6.36 2.75
C GLY A 79 -19.87 -6.90 2.06
N TRP A 80 -20.43 -6.17 1.08
CA TRP A 80 -21.55 -6.66 0.26
C TRP A 80 -21.17 -7.87 -0.61
N GLN A 81 -19.89 -8.08 -0.86
CA GLN A 81 -19.39 -9.26 -1.56
C GLN A 81 -19.12 -10.45 -0.62
N GLY A 82 -19.48 -10.31 0.66
CA GLY A 82 -19.44 -11.40 1.65
C GLY A 82 -18.07 -11.64 2.28
N VAL A 83 -17.22 -10.62 2.38
CA VAL A 83 -15.97 -10.69 3.13
C VAL A 83 -16.09 -9.95 4.46
N ASN A 84 -15.31 -10.38 5.47
CA ASN A 84 -15.24 -9.72 6.76
C ASN A 84 -14.43 -8.42 6.65
N THR A 85 -15.03 -7.27 7.02
CA THR A 85 -14.40 -5.97 6.85
C THR A 85 -14.38 -5.15 8.12
N HIS A 86 -13.32 -4.35 8.31
CA HIS A 86 -13.24 -3.30 9.33
C HIS A 86 -13.05 -1.95 8.64
N PRO A 87 -14.04 -1.06 8.66
CA PRO A 87 -13.94 0.25 8.03
C PRO A 87 -13.13 1.22 8.88
N LEU A 88 -12.28 2.01 8.21
CA LEU A 88 -11.60 3.16 8.80
C LEU A 88 -11.85 4.41 7.95
N HIS A 89 -11.61 5.59 8.53
CA HIS A 89 -11.56 6.85 7.80
C HIS A 89 -10.20 7.52 7.94
N ILE A 90 -9.87 8.41 7.01
CA ILE A 90 -8.67 9.25 7.05
C ILE A 90 -8.59 9.98 8.40
N GLY A 91 -7.43 9.87 9.05
CA GLY A 91 -7.19 10.39 10.40
C GLY A 91 -7.57 9.43 11.53
N GLY A 92 -8.42 8.42 11.25
CA GLY A 92 -8.79 7.37 12.20
C GLY A 92 -7.70 6.32 12.39
N ALA A 93 -7.65 5.73 13.57
CA ALA A 93 -6.78 4.61 13.91
C ALA A 93 -7.55 3.58 14.74
N HIS A 94 -7.16 2.31 14.61
CA HIS A 94 -7.68 1.22 15.43
C HIS A 94 -6.55 0.27 15.83
N GLU A 95 -6.58 -0.18 17.07
CA GLU A 95 -5.64 -1.17 17.60
C GLU A 95 -6.21 -2.58 17.44
N PHE A 96 -5.47 -3.43 16.74
CA PHE A 96 -5.76 -4.85 16.54
C PHE A 96 -4.73 -5.69 17.33
N ASP A 97 -4.92 -7.00 17.41
CA ASP A 97 -3.99 -7.93 18.05
C ASP A 97 -2.59 -7.94 17.40
N PHE A 98 -2.53 -7.68 16.10
CA PHE A 98 -1.27 -7.60 15.32
C PHE A 98 -0.62 -6.22 15.35
N GLY A 99 -1.29 -5.15 15.76
CA GLY A 99 -0.77 -3.78 15.79
C GLY A 99 -1.83 -2.72 15.55
N THR A 100 -1.39 -1.48 15.38
CA THR A 100 -2.28 -0.34 15.11
C THR A 100 -2.23 0.01 13.63
N VAL A 101 -3.41 0.12 13.02
CA VAL A 101 -3.60 0.64 11.65
C VAL A 101 -4.20 2.03 11.73
N LYS A 102 -3.58 3.01 11.06
CA LYS A 102 -4.09 4.37 10.92
C LYS A 102 -4.13 4.75 9.45
N LEU A 103 -5.24 5.35 9.00
CA LEU A 103 -5.34 5.93 7.66
C LEU A 103 -4.89 7.38 7.67
N THR A 104 -4.10 7.75 6.66
CA THR A 104 -3.70 9.13 6.39
C THR A 104 -4.30 9.60 5.09
N GLN A 105 -4.26 10.91 4.84
CA GLN A 105 -4.65 11.48 3.57
C GLN A 105 -3.76 11.00 2.43
N ALA A 106 -4.36 10.86 1.24
CA ALA A 106 -3.68 10.72 -0.04
C ALA A 106 -4.42 11.57 -1.09
N PHE A 107 -3.72 12.07 -2.11
CA PHE A 107 -4.30 12.84 -3.20
C PHE A 107 -4.35 12.00 -4.48
N HIS A 108 -5.46 11.32 -4.67
CA HIS A 108 -5.71 10.43 -5.79
C HIS A 108 -7.21 10.20 -5.99
N GLY A 109 -7.60 9.37 -6.93
CA GLY A 109 -8.96 8.85 -7.05
C GLY A 109 -9.16 7.59 -6.21
N SER A 110 -10.43 7.19 -6.03
CA SER A 110 -10.76 5.89 -5.42
C SER A 110 -12.08 5.42 -6.02
N ALA A 111 -11.99 4.50 -6.97
CA ALA A 111 -13.16 3.93 -7.65
C ALA A 111 -12.83 2.54 -8.18
N PHE A 112 -13.79 1.62 -8.07
CA PHE A 112 -13.71 0.30 -8.66
C PHE A 112 -14.39 0.29 -10.02
N THR A 113 -13.68 -0.17 -11.05
CA THR A 113 -14.21 -0.22 -12.42
C THR A 113 -14.68 -1.62 -12.77
N ILE A 114 -15.91 -1.73 -13.24
CA ILE A 114 -16.50 -2.95 -13.83
C ILE A 114 -16.57 -2.73 -15.33
N GLU A 115 -15.53 -3.14 -16.04
CA GLU A 115 -15.36 -2.90 -17.49
C GLU A 115 -16.54 -3.47 -18.31
N GLU A 116 -16.95 -4.70 -18.03
CA GLU A 116 -18.04 -5.38 -18.75
C GLU A 116 -19.38 -4.65 -18.66
N GLU A 117 -19.61 -3.94 -17.53
CA GLU A 117 -20.83 -3.17 -17.29
C GLU A 117 -20.66 -1.69 -17.61
N GLN A 118 -19.45 -1.25 -17.97
CA GLN A 118 -19.08 0.17 -18.16
C GLN A 118 -19.47 1.02 -16.96
N LYS A 119 -19.22 0.51 -15.74
CA LYS A 119 -19.53 1.17 -14.48
C LYS A 119 -18.28 1.54 -13.71
N ILE A 120 -18.34 2.71 -13.11
CA ILE A 120 -17.36 3.18 -12.13
C ILE A 120 -18.09 3.32 -10.80
N ILE A 121 -17.63 2.57 -9.79
CA ILE A 121 -18.20 2.57 -8.44
C ILE A 121 -17.29 3.41 -7.55
N TYR A 122 -17.80 4.54 -7.06
CA TYR A 122 -17.08 5.35 -6.09
C TYR A 122 -16.88 4.57 -4.78
N THR A 123 -15.65 4.54 -4.28
CA THR A 123 -15.25 3.74 -3.11
C THR A 123 -14.63 4.59 -2.00
N GLY A 124 -15.05 5.83 -1.90
CA GLY A 124 -14.57 6.76 -0.89
C GLY A 124 -13.31 7.52 -1.32
N MET A 125 -12.58 8.03 -0.34
CA MET A 125 -11.33 8.74 -0.58
C MET A 125 -10.13 7.78 -0.48
N PRO A 126 -9.07 7.99 -1.30
CA PRO A 126 -7.83 7.25 -1.18
C PRO A 126 -7.12 7.57 0.14
N ALA A 127 -6.38 6.62 0.65
CA ALA A 127 -5.66 6.76 1.90
C ALA A 127 -4.24 6.18 1.82
N GLY A 128 -3.31 6.79 2.55
CA GLY A 128 -2.08 6.12 2.97
C GLY A 128 -2.33 5.32 4.25
N ILE A 129 -1.49 4.34 4.53
CA ILE A 129 -1.59 3.45 5.68
C ILE A 129 -0.35 3.58 6.55
N LEU A 130 -0.53 3.88 7.84
CA LEU A 130 0.48 3.69 8.88
C LEU A 130 0.15 2.39 9.62
N LEU A 131 1.01 1.38 9.50
CA LEU A 131 0.96 0.14 10.28
C LEU A 131 2.06 0.18 11.32
N THR A 132 1.66 0.23 12.60
CA THR A 132 2.59 0.18 13.74
C THR A 132 2.47 -1.15 14.45
N THR A 133 3.54 -1.94 14.46
CA THR A 133 3.61 -3.25 15.11
C THR A 133 5.05 -3.52 15.58
N GLU A 134 5.22 -4.26 16.67
CA GLU A 134 6.54 -4.60 17.26
C GLU A 134 7.45 -3.38 17.48
N GLY A 135 6.86 -2.21 17.79
CA GLY A 135 7.59 -0.95 18.01
C GLY A 135 8.17 -0.31 16.75
N LYS A 136 7.74 -0.76 15.57
CA LYS A 136 8.12 -0.22 14.25
C LYS A 136 6.90 0.31 13.51
N THR A 137 7.10 1.30 12.65
CA THR A 137 6.05 1.87 11.82
C THR A 137 6.42 1.79 10.34
N ILE A 138 5.54 1.18 9.56
CA ILE A 138 5.56 1.19 8.11
C ILE A 138 4.57 2.23 7.64
N PHE A 139 4.95 3.04 6.67
CA PHE A 139 4.06 3.92 5.91
C PHE A 139 3.95 3.42 4.47
N HIS A 140 2.76 3.04 4.05
CA HIS A 140 2.45 2.76 2.66
C HIS A 140 1.63 3.92 2.12
N ALA A 141 2.18 4.69 1.19
CA ALA A 141 1.53 5.91 0.70
C ALA A 141 0.27 5.62 -0.12
N GLY A 142 0.14 4.40 -0.65
CA GLY A 142 -0.81 4.12 -1.71
C GLY A 142 -0.51 4.94 -2.94
N ASP A 143 -1.52 5.20 -3.74
CA ASP A 143 -1.42 6.12 -4.87
C ASP A 143 -1.68 7.55 -4.42
N THR A 144 -0.75 8.43 -4.73
CA THR A 144 -0.85 9.83 -4.33
C THR A 144 0.03 10.75 -5.17
N ALA A 145 -0.42 11.98 -5.33
CA ALA A 145 0.43 13.10 -5.66
C ALA A 145 1.25 13.53 -4.43
N LEU A 146 2.27 14.37 -4.62
CA LEU A 146 2.96 15.08 -3.54
C LEU A 146 2.00 16.11 -2.91
N PHE A 147 1.91 16.14 -1.57
CA PHE A 147 1.08 17.11 -0.85
C PHE A 147 1.72 17.56 0.47
N GLY A 148 1.43 18.81 0.87
CA GLY A 148 2.13 19.47 1.97
C GLY A 148 2.01 18.78 3.32
N ASP A 149 0.89 18.11 3.59
CA ASP A 149 0.66 17.45 4.89
C ASP A 149 1.50 16.18 5.11
N MET A 150 2.25 15.72 4.08
CA MET A 150 3.30 14.71 4.29
C MET A 150 4.33 15.15 5.33
N LYS A 151 4.58 16.46 5.49
CA LYS A 151 5.40 17.02 6.57
C LYS A 151 4.79 16.71 7.94
N VAL A 152 3.49 16.94 8.09
CA VAL A 152 2.78 16.66 9.35
C VAL A 152 2.77 15.17 9.66
N ILE A 153 2.61 14.32 8.63
CA ILE A 153 2.69 12.86 8.79
C ILE A 153 4.08 12.48 9.32
N GLY A 154 5.17 13.01 8.74
CA GLY A 154 6.54 12.74 9.18
C GLY A 154 6.86 13.29 10.57
N GLU A 155 6.41 14.51 10.89
CA GLU A 155 6.62 15.13 12.21
C GLU A 155 5.89 14.41 13.36
N ARG A 156 4.73 13.80 13.05
CA ARG A 156 3.87 13.15 14.05
C ARG A 156 4.16 11.66 14.23
N ASN A 157 4.92 11.03 13.33
CA ASN A 157 5.17 9.59 13.34
C ASN A 157 6.64 9.29 13.09
N THR A 158 7.21 8.34 13.85
CA THR A 158 8.55 7.80 13.55
C THR A 158 8.39 6.68 12.53
N ILE A 159 8.64 6.99 11.25
CA ILE A 159 8.47 6.03 10.14
C ILE A 159 9.80 5.27 9.95
N ASP A 160 9.77 3.95 10.18
CA ASP A 160 10.94 3.09 9.98
C ASP A 160 11.13 2.73 8.51
N LEU A 161 10.03 2.52 7.78
CA LEU A 161 10.01 2.19 6.36
C LEU A 161 8.83 2.86 5.66
N ALA A 162 9.10 3.54 4.55
CA ALA A 162 8.06 4.11 3.70
C ALA A 162 8.07 3.46 2.31
N PHE A 163 6.88 3.14 1.78
CA PHE A 163 6.65 2.73 0.40
C PHE A 163 6.04 3.91 -0.34
N LEU A 164 6.74 4.42 -1.37
CA LEU A 164 6.33 5.60 -2.12
C LEU A 164 6.18 5.30 -3.61
N PRO A 165 5.05 5.67 -4.24
CA PRO A 165 4.88 5.50 -5.67
C PRO A 165 5.80 6.44 -6.43
N ILE A 166 6.42 5.92 -7.51
CA ILE A 166 7.32 6.68 -8.38
C ILE A 166 6.95 6.59 -9.86
N GLY A 167 5.80 6.00 -10.18
CA GLY A 167 5.42 5.68 -11.56
C GLY A 167 5.19 6.88 -12.46
N ASP A 168 5.04 8.08 -11.90
CA ASP A 168 4.60 9.27 -12.63
C ASP A 168 3.22 9.06 -13.27
N ASN A 169 2.85 9.72 -14.30
CA ASN A 169 1.58 9.64 -15.02
C ASN A 169 0.30 9.53 -14.14
N PHE A 170 0.25 8.58 -13.22
CA PHE A 170 -0.90 8.35 -12.31
C PHE A 170 -0.61 8.74 -10.86
N THR A 171 0.65 8.81 -10.46
CA THR A 171 1.09 9.09 -9.08
C THR A 171 2.23 10.10 -9.08
N MET A 172 2.95 10.24 -7.96
CA MET A 172 4.22 10.98 -7.95
C MET A 172 5.20 10.38 -8.96
N GLY A 173 5.99 11.24 -9.61
CA GLY A 173 7.21 10.83 -10.27
C GLY A 173 8.40 10.75 -9.29
N PRO A 174 9.59 10.31 -9.74
CA PRO A 174 10.77 10.17 -8.88
C PRO A 174 11.17 11.44 -8.14
N ASP A 175 11.06 12.61 -8.78
CA ASP A 175 11.44 13.89 -8.16
C ASP A 175 10.50 14.28 -7.02
N ASP A 176 9.18 14.18 -7.22
CA ASP A 176 8.18 14.44 -6.19
C ASP A 176 8.28 13.42 -5.04
N ALA A 177 8.53 12.16 -5.37
CA ALA A 177 8.71 11.11 -4.37
C ALA A 177 9.98 11.32 -3.51
N ALA A 178 11.04 11.91 -4.08
CA ALA A 178 12.22 12.28 -3.31
C ALA A 178 11.92 13.41 -2.29
N VAL A 179 11.11 14.39 -2.68
CA VAL A 179 10.61 15.44 -1.77
C VAL A 179 9.70 14.84 -0.69
N ALA A 180 8.81 13.91 -1.07
CA ALA A 180 7.96 13.19 -0.12
C ALA A 180 8.79 12.40 0.91
N ALA A 181 9.86 11.72 0.47
CA ALA A 181 10.78 10.99 1.35
C ALA A 181 11.45 11.89 2.38
N GLU A 182 11.83 13.13 1.98
CA GLU A 182 12.37 14.14 2.89
C GLU A 182 11.31 14.59 3.90
N TRP A 183 10.12 14.93 3.45
CA TRP A 183 9.05 15.44 4.30
C TRP A 183 8.52 14.41 5.29
N LEU A 184 8.45 13.15 4.89
CA LEU A 184 8.04 12.02 5.75
C LEU A 184 9.11 11.65 6.78
N GLN A 185 10.36 12.09 6.61
CA GLN A 185 11.49 11.79 7.49
C GLN A 185 11.69 10.28 7.74
N ALA A 186 11.26 9.44 6.79
CA ALA A 186 11.38 8.00 6.91
C ALA A 186 12.86 7.56 6.99
N LYS A 187 13.15 6.55 7.81
CA LYS A 187 14.50 6.02 7.95
C LYS A 187 14.94 5.26 6.69
N ARG A 188 14.02 4.55 6.05
CA ARG A 188 14.21 3.84 4.78
C ARG A 188 13.00 4.06 3.86
N VAL A 189 13.24 4.07 2.55
CA VAL A 189 12.23 4.32 1.53
C VAL A 189 12.36 3.30 0.41
N VAL A 190 11.26 2.65 0.06
CA VAL A 190 11.16 1.69 -1.04
C VAL A 190 10.28 2.28 -2.13
N PRO A 191 10.75 2.38 -3.38
CA PRO A 191 9.90 2.76 -4.50
C PRO A 191 8.90 1.66 -4.85
N ILE A 192 7.67 2.06 -5.15
CA ILE A 192 6.58 1.17 -5.57
C ILE A 192 5.84 1.77 -6.77
N HIS A 193 4.83 1.05 -7.29
CA HIS A 193 3.93 1.50 -8.35
C HIS A 193 4.69 1.95 -9.61
N TYR A 194 5.62 1.14 -10.09
CA TYR A 194 6.40 1.40 -11.31
C TYR A 194 6.67 0.10 -12.09
N ASN A 195 6.93 0.21 -13.38
CA ASN A 195 7.27 -0.87 -14.33
C ASN A 195 6.18 -1.94 -14.57
N THR A 196 5.03 -1.88 -13.93
CA THR A 196 3.93 -2.83 -14.14
C THR A 196 3.22 -2.56 -15.46
N PHE A 197 3.08 -1.29 -15.84
CA PHE A 197 2.47 -0.85 -17.09
C PHE A 197 3.43 0.04 -17.89
N PRO A 198 3.30 0.10 -19.24
CA PRO A 198 4.20 0.90 -20.07
C PRO A 198 4.27 2.39 -19.68
N LEU A 199 3.16 2.98 -19.20
CA LEU A 199 3.06 4.40 -18.84
C LEU A 199 3.76 4.75 -17.51
N ILE A 200 4.07 3.76 -16.67
CA ILE A 200 4.70 3.96 -15.35
C ILE A 200 6.11 3.39 -15.29
N LYS A 201 6.82 3.43 -16.41
CA LYS A 201 8.20 2.91 -16.50
C LYS A 201 9.19 3.86 -15.86
N GLN A 202 9.86 3.41 -14.78
CA GLN A 202 10.84 4.19 -14.02
C GLN A 202 12.04 3.32 -13.62
N ASP A 203 13.13 3.97 -13.20
CA ASP A 203 14.32 3.32 -12.64
C ASP A 203 14.30 3.43 -11.09
N GLY A 204 13.83 2.38 -10.43
CA GLY A 204 13.75 2.33 -8.96
C GLY A 204 15.14 2.34 -8.28
N LYS A 205 16.18 1.83 -8.95
CA LYS A 205 17.56 1.85 -8.40
C LYS A 205 18.11 3.27 -8.45
N GLN A 206 17.95 3.97 -9.55
CA GLN A 206 18.34 5.37 -9.67
C GLN A 206 17.61 6.22 -8.64
N PHE A 207 16.29 6.03 -8.46
CA PHE A 207 15.53 6.72 -7.41
C PHE A 207 16.10 6.45 -6.02
N ALA A 208 16.37 5.19 -5.66
CA ALA A 208 16.89 4.84 -4.35
C ALA A 208 18.29 5.43 -4.08
N GLU A 209 19.17 5.46 -5.09
CA GLU A 209 20.53 6.00 -5.00
C GLU A 209 20.56 7.51 -4.82
N GLN A 210 19.59 8.25 -5.39
CA GLN A 210 19.53 9.72 -5.26
C GLN A 210 19.06 10.19 -3.86
N LEU A 211 18.43 9.33 -3.06
CA LEU A 211 17.96 9.71 -1.74
C LEU A 211 19.11 9.92 -0.75
N PRO A 212 19.15 11.07 -0.03
CA PRO A 212 20.26 11.39 0.85
C PRO A 212 20.37 10.40 2.02
N GLY A 213 21.59 10.15 2.49
CA GLY A 213 21.86 9.31 3.65
C GLY A 213 21.64 7.82 3.42
N LYS A 214 21.64 7.35 2.16
CA LYS A 214 21.42 5.94 1.78
C LYS A 214 20.09 5.38 2.30
N LYS A 215 19.06 6.21 2.34
CA LYS A 215 17.72 5.83 2.81
C LYS A 215 16.95 5.00 1.78
N GLY A 216 17.27 5.13 0.50
CA GLY A 216 16.60 4.42 -0.58
C GLY A 216 16.96 2.94 -0.61
N LEU A 217 15.96 2.10 -0.82
CA LEU A 217 16.08 0.65 -0.98
C LEU A 217 15.25 0.22 -2.21
N ALA A 218 15.90 -0.06 -3.33
CA ALA A 218 15.22 -0.65 -4.48
C ALA A 218 15.15 -2.17 -4.28
N LEU A 219 14.11 -2.64 -3.59
CA LEU A 219 13.90 -4.06 -3.39
C LEU A 219 13.54 -4.74 -4.72
N GLU A 220 14.16 -5.88 -5.00
CA GLU A 220 13.71 -6.76 -6.07
C GLU A 220 12.39 -7.44 -5.65
N VAL A 221 11.61 -7.89 -6.62
CA VAL A 221 10.35 -8.62 -6.34
C VAL A 221 10.66 -9.92 -5.58
N GLY A 222 9.94 -10.17 -4.50
CA GLY A 222 10.19 -11.27 -3.57
C GLY A 222 11.27 -10.99 -2.52
N GLU A 223 12.00 -9.88 -2.63
CA GLU A 223 13.01 -9.50 -1.63
C GLU A 223 12.37 -9.01 -0.34
N SER A 224 12.98 -9.37 0.78
CA SER A 224 12.50 -9.01 2.13
C SER A 224 13.57 -8.33 2.97
N ILE A 225 13.12 -7.51 3.91
CA ILE A 225 13.95 -6.86 4.91
C ILE A 225 13.40 -7.10 6.31
N GLU A 226 14.28 -7.10 7.28
CA GLU A 226 13.92 -7.12 8.71
C GLU A 226 13.96 -5.69 9.29
N LEU A 227 12.93 -5.35 10.10
CA LEU A 227 12.81 -4.08 10.81
C LEU A 227 12.99 -4.22 12.32
#